data_9047805ed5db0ad9290179531998b718
#
_entry.id   9047805ed5db0ad9290179531998b718
#
_cell.length_a   1.000
_cell.length_b   1.000
_cell.length_c   1.000
_cell.angle_alpha   90.00
_cell.angle_beta   90.00
_cell.angle_gamma   90.00
#
_symmetry.space_group_name_H-M   'P 1'
#
loop_
_entity.id
_entity.type
_entity.pdbx_description
1 polymer ?
#
loop_
_entity_poly.entity_id
_entity_poly.type
_entity_poly.pdbx_seq_one_letter_code
_entity_poly.pdbx_strand_id
1 'polypeptide(L)'
;MKIISGNSNIELSKEISEYLKIQLSETTMTRFSDKEIFVEIGENVRGEDVFLVQSTSFPANDNLMELLVAIDALKRGSAKRITAVLPYFGYARQDRKTGPRTPISAKLVANLITTAGANRVLTMDLHAGQIQGFFDIPLDNLYATNLFISDIKSNKRDENLVFVSPDVGGVLRARAFAKKLDADLAIIDKRRDAPGVSNAMNVIGSVDGKKCIIVDDLVDSGGTICNAAKALKENGATEVYGYCSHGVYSGKALDNINNSVLEEMVCTNTIKPTFEVPSSMRYLSVAPLFGEAIKRINNETSISSLFD
;
A
#
# COMPACT_ATOMS: atom_id res chain seq x y z
N MET A 1 15.05 -7.28 20.01
CA MET A 1 14.05 -6.79 19.02
C MET A 1 12.67 -7.05 19.56
N LYS A 2 11.79 -6.06 19.46
CA LYS A 2 10.39 -6.14 19.87
C LYS A 2 9.49 -5.74 18.70
N ILE A 3 8.33 -6.40 18.58
CA ILE A 3 7.32 -6.09 17.58
C ILE A 3 6.04 -5.66 18.28
N ILE A 4 5.56 -4.50 17.97
CA ILE A 4 4.36 -3.90 18.55
C ILE A 4 3.32 -3.73 17.44
N SER A 5 2.10 -4.14 17.71
CA SER A 5 0.96 -3.94 16.81
C SER A 5 0.15 -2.73 17.24
N GLY A 6 -0.08 -1.80 16.32
CA GLY A 6 -1.21 -0.89 16.44
C GLY A 6 -2.52 -1.57 16.05
N ASN A 7 -3.63 -0.84 16.19
CA ASN A 7 -4.98 -1.38 16.00
C ASN A 7 -5.43 -1.48 14.53
N SER A 8 -4.73 -0.82 13.60
CA SER A 8 -5.20 -0.74 12.21
C SER A 8 -5.21 -2.08 11.47
N ASN A 9 -4.27 -2.99 11.79
CA ASN A 9 -4.16 -4.29 11.12
C ASN A 9 -3.42 -5.32 11.99
N ILE A 10 -4.08 -5.78 13.05
CA ILE A 10 -3.52 -6.73 14.01
C ILE A 10 -3.21 -8.07 13.34
N GLU A 11 -4.02 -8.50 12.36
CA GLU A 11 -3.82 -9.77 11.64
C GLU A 11 -2.48 -9.77 10.91
N LEU A 12 -2.16 -8.71 10.16
CA LEU A 12 -0.86 -8.58 9.49
C LEU A 12 0.30 -8.57 10.49
N SER A 13 0.13 -7.90 11.63
CA SER A 13 1.14 -7.89 12.70
C SER A 13 1.38 -9.29 13.26
N LYS A 14 0.34 -10.11 13.41
CA LYS A 14 0.44 -11.52 13.82
C LYS A 14 1.17 -12.35 12.77
N GLU A 15 0.81 -12.23 11.50
CA GLU A 15 1.49 -12.93 10.40
C GLU A 15 2.99 -12.58 10.33
N ILE A 16 3.35 -11.31 10.54
CA ILE A 16 4.76 -10.86 10.61
C ILE A 16 5.46 -11.49 11.82
N SER A 17 4.79 -11.50 12.97
CA SER A 17 5.27 -12.11 14.21
C SER A 17 5.53 -13.62 14.04
N GLU A 18 4.62 -14.34 13.41
CA GLU A 18 4.75 -15.75 13.08
C GLU A 18 5.91 -16.02 12.12
N TYR A 19 6.06 -15.22 11.06
CA TYR A 19 7.18 -15.30 10.13
C TYR A 19 8.53 -15.16 10.85
N LEU A 20 8.61 -14.19 11.77
CA LEU A 20 9.82 -13.89 12.54
C LEU A 20 10.04 -14.85 13.72
N LYS A 21 9.03 -15.64 14.10
CA LYS A 21 9.00 -16.49 15.30
C LYS A 21 9.27 -15.68 16.59
N ILE A 22 8.70 -14.49 16.67
CA ILE A 22 8.81 -13.57 17.79
C ILE A 22 7.39 -13.17 18.20
N GLN A 23 7.06 -13.26 19.48
CA GLN A 23 5.74 -12.85 19.96
C GLN A 23 5.55 -11.33 19.86
N LEU A 24 4.33 -10.90 19.59
CA LEU A 24 3.97 -9.49 19.70
C LEU A 24 4.10 -9.06 21.17
N SER A 25 4.68 -7.88 21.37
CA SER A 25 4.79 -7.29 22.72
C SER A 25 3.41 -6.90 23.25
N GLU A 26 3.20 -7.11 24.54
CA GLU A 26 1.99 -6.69 25.22
C GLU A 26 1.86 -5.16 25.17
N THR A 27 0.76 -4.68 24.61
CA THR A 27 0.44 -3.26 24.54
C THR A 27 -1.05 -3.05 24.72
N THR A 28 -1.39 -1.99 25.44
CA THR A 28 -2.77 -1.50 25.52
C THR A 28 -2.90 -0.25 24.68
N MET A 29 -3.69 -0.31 23.62
CA MET A 29 -4.03 0.83 22.78
C MET A 29 -5.55 0.98 22.77
N THR A 30 -6.04 1.94 23.54
CA THR A 30 -7.48 2.16 23.76
C THR A 30 -7.83 3.64 23.58
N ARG A 31 -9.08 3.97 23.87
CA ARG A 31 -9.56 5.35 23.82
C ARG A 31 -10.27 5.70 25.11
N PHE A 32 -10.06 6.92 25.58
CA PHE A 32 -10.87 7.51 26.62
C PHE A 32 -12.30 7.78 26.11
N SER A 33 -13.20 8.15 27.02
CA SER A 33 -14.60 8.41 26.68
C SER A 33 -14.79 9.55 25.68
N ASP A 34 -13.90 10.52 25.67
CA ASP A 34 -13.82 11.65 24.73
C ASP A 34 -13.13 11.33 23.41
N LYS A 35 -12.72 10.03 23.22
CA LYS A 35 -12.01 9.49 22.06
C LYS A 35 -10.53 9.82 21.95
N GLU A 36 -9.92 10.49 22.92
CA GLU A 36 -8.47 10.60 22.98
C GLU A 36 -7.81 9.22 23.09
N ILE A 37 -6.67 9.07 22.45
CA ILE A 37 -5.95 7.78 22.36
C ILE A 37 -5.09 7.61 23.60
N PHE A 38 -5.20 6.44 24.21
CA PHE A 38 -4.36 5.97 25.31
C PHE A 38 -3.49 4.82 24.84
N VAL A 39 -2.17 4.91 25.13
CA VAL A 39 -1.19 3.85 24.82
C VAL A 39 -0.41 3.53 26.09
N GLU A 40 -0.33 2.24 26.40
CA GLU A 40 0.54 1.70 27.44
C GLU A 40 1.36 0.55 26.85
N ILE A 41 2.69 0.61 27.00
CA ILE A 41 3.60 -0.45 26.60
C ILE A 41 3.78 -1.38 27.79
N GLY A 42 3.23 -2.59 27.72
CA GLY A 42 3.20 -3.56 28.83
C GLY A 42 4.53 -4.27 29.11
N GLU A 43 5.55 -4.07 28.26
CA GLU A 43 6.85 -4.70 28.38
C GLU A 43 8.00 -3.69 28.48
N ASN A 44 9.14 -4.14 29.01
CA ASN A 44 10.35 -3.34 28.99
C ASN A 44 10.93 -3.24 27.57
N VAL A 45 11.02 -2.02 27.05
CA VAL A 45 11.57 -1.71 25.73
C VAL A 45 12.91 -0.98 25.77
N ARG A 46 13.45 -0.75 26.97
CA ARG A 46 14.72 -0.03 27.15
C ARG A 46 15.87 -0.71 26.42
N GLY A 47 16.52 0.03 25.53
CA GLY A 47 17.65 -0.47 24.75
C GLY A 47 17.28 -1.43 23.62
N GLU A 48 15.99 -1.69 23.40
CA GLU A 48 15.49 -2.57 22.35
C GLU A 48 15.38 -1.87 21.00
N ASP A 49 15.54 -2.65 19.92
CA ASP A 49 15.14 -2.28 18.57
C ASP A 49 13.65 -2.62 18.42
N VAL A 50 12.81 -1.61 18.25
CA VAL A 50 11.35 -1.74 18.27
C VAL A 50 10.75 -1.45 16.89
N PHE A 51 9.92 -2.36 16.40
CA PHE A 51 9.17 -2.24 15.17
C PHE A 51 7.68 -2.08 15.49
N LEU A 52 7.17 -0.88 15.27
CA LEU A 52 5.76 -0.54 15.49
C LEU A 52 4.99 -0.66 14.17
N VAL A 53 4.16 -1.68 14.04
CA VAL A 53 3.37 -1.96 12.82
C VAL A 53 2.03 -1.27 12.90
N GLN A 54 1.79 -0.27 12.01
CA GLN A 54 0.55 0.49 11.98
C GLN A 54 0.30 1.08 10.58
N SER A 55 -0.68 0.61 9.85
CA SER A 55 -1.16 1.28 8.65
C SER A 55 -1.94 2.55 8.99
N THR A 56 -1.64 3.67 8.33
CA THR A 56 -2.39 4.92 8.53
C THR A 56 -3.58 5.03 7.58
N SER A 57 -4.30 3.91 7.42
CA SER A 57 -5.56 3.76 6.67
C SER A 57 -6.76 4.27 7.47
N PHE A 58 -7.95 4.15 6.89
CA PHE A 58 -9.20 4.54 7.60
C PHE A 58 -9.40 3.74 8.90
N PRO A 59 -9.78 4.44 9.98
CA PRO A 59 -9.91 5.89 10.16
C PRO A 59 -8.53 6.58 10.27
N ALA A 60 -8.12 7.28 9.21
CA ALA A 60 -6.75 7.71 9.00
C ALA A 60 -6.21 8.63 10.11
N ASN A 61 -7.03 9.56 10.59
CA ASN A 61 -6.62 10.50 11.65
C ASN A 61 -6.37 9.77 12.97
N ASP A 62 -7.22 8.80 13.28
CA ASP A 62 -7.13 8.01 14.50
C ASP A 62 -5.90 7.10 14.48
N ASN A 63 -5.70 6.39 13.36
CA ASN A 63 -4.55 5.50 13.19
C ASN A 63 -3.23 6.26 13.13
N LEU A 64 -3.22 7.47 12.56
CA LEU A 64 -2.05 8.34 12.59
C LEU A 64 -1.76 8.82 14.01
N MET A 65 -2.76 9.29 14.75
CA MET A 65 -2.56 9.77 16.13
C MET A 65 -2.11 8.61 17.04
N GLU A 66 -2.69 7.41 16.89
CA GLU A 66 -2.27 6.22 17.62
C GLU A 66 -0.79 5.89 17.36
N LEU A 67 -0.37 5.96 16.10
CA LEU A 67 1.06 5.81 15.73
C LEU A 67 1.94 6.82 16.46
N LEU A 68 1.57 8.10 16.45
CA LEU A 68 2.39 9.18 17.04
C LEU A 68 2.50 9.04 18.57
N VAL A 69 1.39 8.74 19.24
CA VAL A 69 1.35 8.53 20.70
C VAL A 69 2.16 7.29 21.09
N ALA A 70 2.05 6.20 20.31
CA ALA A 70 2.83 4.99 20.55
C ALA A 70 4.34 5.22 20.36
N ILE A 71 4.75 5.98 19.33
CA ILE A 71 6.16 6.36 19.14
C ILE A 71 6.67 7.17 20.32
N ASP A 72 5.90 8.15 20.83
CA ASP A 72 6.30 8.94 22.00
C ASP A 72 6.44 8.07 23.26
N ALA A 73 5.50 7.13 23.48
CA ALA A 73 5.58 6.19 24.60
C ALA A 73 6.87 5.33 24.54
N LEU A 74 7.21 4.81 23.35
CA LEU A 74 8.43 4.03 23.13
C LEU A 74 9.69 4.86 23.36
N LYS A 75 9.71 6.09 22.86
CA LYS A 75 10.81 7.05 23.09
C LYS A 75 11.01 7.32 24.57
N ARG A 76 9.94 7.58 25.32
CA ARG A 76 9.98 7.77 26.78
C ARG A 76 10.36 6.49 27.51
N GLY A 77 9.99 5.31 26.99
CA GLY A 77 10.42 4.01 27.44
C GLY A 77 11.92 3.71 27.19
N SER A 78 12.64 4.63 26.54
CA SER A 78 14.07 4.50 26.19
C SER A 78 14.35 3.37 25.22
N ALA A 79 13.48 3.10 24.26
CA ALA A 79 13.79 2.23 23.13
C ALA A 79 15.07 2.73 22.42
N LYS A 80 15.94 1.82 21.99
CA LYS A 80 17.20 2.16 21.32
C LYS A 80 16.96 2.73 19.92
N ARG A 81 16.06 2.09 19.18
CA ARG A 81 15.65 2.48 17.82
C ARG A 81 14.17 2.16 17.65
N ILE A 82 13.44 3.09 17.05
CA ILE A 82 12.02 2.94 16.76
C ILE A 82 11.85 2.98 15.23
N THR A 83 11.46 1.86 14.66
CA THR A 83 11.09 1.77 13.23
C THR A 83 9.57 1.79 13.12
N ALA A 84 9.03 2.84 12.49
CA ALA A 84 7.62 2.89 12.11
C ALA A 84 7.41 2.02 10.87
N VAL A 85 6.75 0.88 11.04
CA VAL A 85 6.39 -0.04 9.96
C VAL A 85 4.99 0.33 9.51
N LEU A 86 4.91 0.98 8.35
CA LEU A 86 3.70 1.54 7.78
C LEU A 86 3.33 0.76 6.51
N PRO A 87 2.65 -0.40 6.60
CA PRO A 87 2.29 -1.17 5.40
C PRO A 87 1.53 -0.31 4.38
N TYR A 88 0.68 0.60 4.85
CA TYR A 88 0.09 1.69 4.07
C TYR A 88 0.39 3.04 4.72
N PHE A 89 0.97 3.95 3.93
CA PHE A 89 1.21 5.34 4.32
C PHE A 89 0.06 6.23 3.81
N GLY A 90 -0.81 6.62 4.72
CA GLY A 90 -1.93 7.52 4.43
C GLY A 90 -1.48 8.94 4.10
N TYR A 91 -2.38 9.77 3.55
CA TYR A 91 -2.10 11.12 3.05
C TYR A 91 -1.10 11.20 1.88
N ALA A 92 -0.58 10.08 1.39
CA ALA A 92 0.41 10.01 0.31
C ALA A 92 -0.07 10.66 -1.01
N ARG A 93 -1.38 10.68 -1.26
CA ARG A 93 -1.97 11.29 -2.47
C ARG A 93 -1.85 12.81 -2.53
N GLN A 94 -1.49 13.45 -1.40
CA GLN A 94 -1.25 14.90 -1.31
C GLN A 94 0.26 15.17 -1.19
N ASP A 95 1.01 14.73 -2.20
CA ASP A 95 2.47 14.80 -2.29
C ASP A 95 2.97 16.13 -2.91
N ARG A 96 2.05 16.91 -3.47
CA ARG A 96 2.31 18.20 -4.14
C ARG A 96 1.11 19.13 -4.02
N LYS A 97 1.33 20.40 -4.25
CA LYS A 97 0.22 21.37 -4.37
C LYS A 97 -0.56 21.11 -5.67
N THR A 98 -1.83 20.81 -5.56
CA THR A 98 -2.74 20.59 -6.70
C THR A 98 -3.48 21.87 -7.12
N GLY A 99 -3.35 22.96 -6.33
CA GLY A 99 -3.96 24.24 -6.58
C GLY A 99 -3.42 25.32 -5.63
N PRO A 100 -3.86 26.57 -5.78
CA PRO A 100 -3.50 27.67 -4.86
C PRO A 100 -3.93 27.34 -3.42
N ARG A 101 -3.07 27.61 -2.45
CA ARG A 101 -3.35 27.48 -1.01
C ARG A 101 -3.69 26.05 -0.55
N THR A 102 -3.29 25.02 -1.29
CA THR A 102 -3.43 23.63 -0.88
C THR A 102 -2.20 23.16 -0.10
N PRO A 103 -2.36 22.23 0.86
CA PRO A 103 -1.23 21.68 1.63
C PRO A 103 -0.42 20.67 0.80
N ILE A 104 0.72 20.25 1.38
CA ILE A 104 1.44 19.02 1.03
C ILE A 104 1.33 18.10 2.25
N SER A 105 0.20 17.42 2.40
CA SER A 105 -0.12 16.65 3.62
C SER A 105 0.84 15.48 3.83
N ALA A 106 1.36 14.88 2.77
CA ALA A 106 2.37 13.83 2.88
C ALA A 106 3.64 14.33 3.60
N LYS A 107 4.11 15.55 3.32
CA LYS A 107 5.26 16.15 4.03
C LYS A 107 4.93 16.46 5.48
N LEU A 108 3.72 16.97 5.75
CA LEU A 108 3.28 17.25 7.13
C LEU A 108 3.29 15.95 7.97
N VAL A 109 2.71 14.87 7.45
CA VAL A 109 2.66 13.59 8.14
C VAL A 109 4.05 12.99 8.35
N ALA A 110 4.94 13.09 7.34
CA ALA A 110 6.34 12.67 7.48
C ALA A 110 7.05 13.43 8.62
N ASN A 111 6.86 14.74 8.71
CA ASN A 111 7.42 15.56 9.79
C ASN A 111 6.86 15.16 11.16
N LEU A 112 5.56 14.89 11.28
CA LEU A 112 4.93 14.47 12.54
C LEU A 112 5.54 13.15 13.04
N ILE A 113 5.69 12.14 12.16
CA ILE A 113 6.28 10.85 12.50
C ILE A 113 7.73 11.01 12.96
N THR A 114 8.53 11.82 12.26
CA THR A 114 9.91 12.10 12.62
C THR A 114 10.00 12.83 13.97
N THR A 115 9.18 13.85 14.17
CA THR A 115 9.15 14.65 15.41
C THR A 115 8.70 13.83 16.62
N ALA A 116 7.74 12.92 16.45
CA ALA A 116 7.31 12.01 17.51
C ALA A 116 8.46 11.12 18.01
N GLY A 117 9.45 10.80 17.16
CA GLY A 117 10.66 10.12 17.56
C GLY A 117 10.99 8.85 16.80
N ALA A 118 10.34 8.57 15.68
CA ALA A 118 10.76 7.49 14.80
C ALA A 118 12.19 7.72 14.29
N ASN A 119 12.99 6.65 14.24
CA ASN A 119 14.37 6.67 13.74
C ASN A 119 14.45 6.16 12.29
N ARG A 120 13.45 5.42 11.83
CA ARG A 120 13.35 4.84 10.50
C ARG A 120 11.88 4.61 10.15
N VAL A 121 11.59 4.62 8.87
CA VAL A 121 10.29 4.20 8.32
C VAL A 121 10.49 3.01 7.39
N LEU A 122 9.63 2.00 7.51
CA LEU A 122 9.51 0.90 6.56
C LEU A 122 8.09 0.92 6.00
N THR A 123 7.94 1.03 4.69
CA THR A 123 6.64 1.13 4.03
C THR A 123 6.61 0.35 2.72
N MET A 124 5.48 0.34 2.02
CA MET A 124 5.32 -0.34 0.73
C MET A 124 4.62 0.57 -0.28
N ASP A 125 5.05 0.49 -1.53
CA ASP A 125 4.43 1.10 -2.72
C ASP A 125 3.88 2.51 -2.46
N LEU A 126 4.75 3.43 -2.04
CA LEU A 126 4.38 4.84 -1.87
C LEU A 126 3.74 5.37 -3.16
N HIS A 127 2.66 6.14 -3.01
CA HIS A 127 1.91 6.74 -4.12
C HIS A 127 2.81 7.49 -5.10
N ALA A 128 3.86 8.13 -4.59
CA ALA A 128 4.87 8.80 -5.39
C ALA A 128 6.26 8.57 -4.78
N GLY A 129 7.23 8.19 -5.61
CA GLY A 129 8.58 7.84 -5.14
C GLY A 129 9.30 8.99 -4.43
N GLN A 130 9.02 10.25 -4.79
CA GLN A 130 9.60 11.44 -4.16
C GLN A 130 9.19 11.63 -2.69
N ILE A 131 8.13 10.95 -2.21
CA ILE A 131 7.72 11.01 -0.79
C ILE A 131 8.85 10.49 0.12
N GLN A 132 9.72 9.60 -0.38
CA GLN A 132 10.91 9.17 0.35
C GLN A 132 11.78 10.37 0.80
N GLY A 133 11.89 11.40 -0.03
CA GLY A 133 12.60 12.63 0.28
C GLY A 133 11.88 13.58 1.25
N PHE A 134 10.67 13.27 1.68
CA PHE A 134 9.94 14.06 2.69
C PHE A 134 10.34 13.71 4.12
N PHE A 135 10.98 12.55 4.30
CA PHE A 135 11.48 12.12 5.59
C PHE A 135 12.95 12.53 5.74
N ASP A 136 13.29 13.10 6.89
CA ASP A 136 14.66 13.43 7.28
C ASP A 136 15.33 12.27 8.04
N ILE A 137 14.67 11.13 8.10
CA ILE A 137 15.14 9.85 8.63
C ILE A 137 15.14 8.80 7.52
N PRO A 138 15.93 7.72 7.63
CA PRO A 138 15.92 6.63 6.65
C PRO A 138 14.52 6.09 6.40
N LEU A 139 14.17 5.91 5.13
CA LEU A 139 12.94 5.27 4.70
C LEU A 139 13.24 4.17 3.70
N ASP A 140 12.66 3.00 3.95
CA ASP A 140 12.71 1.83 3.07
C ASP A 140 11.31 1.63 2.47
N ASN A 141 11.20 1.76 1.15
CA ASN A 141 9.95 1.57 0.41
C ASN A 141 9.99 0.22 -0.31
N LEU A 142 9.32 -0.79 0.24
CA LEU A 142 9.17 -2.11 -0.39
C LEU A 142 8.23 -2.04 -1.59
N TYR A 143 8.30 -3.06 -2.47
CA TYR A 143 7.43 -3.16 -3.64
C TYR A 143 6.74 -4.52 -3.69
N ALA A 144 5.43 -4.53 -3.93
CA ALA A 144 4.64 -5.74 -4.09
C ALA A 144 4.87 -6.43 -5.45
N THR A 145 5.68 -5.85 -6.34
CA THR A 145 5.89 -6.32 -7.72
C THR A 145 6.22 -7.81 -7.77
N ASN A 146 7.19 -8.29 -6.98
CA ASN A 146 7.59 -9.70 -7.02
C ASN A 146 6.51 -10.63 -6.47
N LEU A 147 5.77 -10.19 -5.45
CA LEU A 147 4.64 -10.92 -4.90
C LEU A 147 3.55 -11.11 -5.96
N PHE A 148 3.19 -10.04 -6.66
CA PHE A 148 2.20 -10.08 -7.73
C PHE A 148 2.66 -10.93 -8.93
N ILE A 149 3.93 -10.82 -9.35
CA ILE A 149 4.47 -11.64 -10.44
C ILE A 149 4.43 -13.13 -10.10
N SER A 150 4.76 -13.49 -8.85
CA SER A 150 4.66 -14.88 -8.39
C SER A 150 3.23 -15.39 -8.47
N ASP A 151 2.27 -14.57 -8.05
CA ASP A 151 0.85 -14.90 -8.11
C ASP A 151 0.34 -15.01 -9.55
N ILE A 152 0.71 -14.08 -10.44
CA ILE A 152 0.35 -14.09 -11.86
C ILE A 152 0.81 -15.40 -12.52
N LYS A 153 2.07 -15.81 -12.28
CA LYS A 153 2.61 -17.08 -12.79
C LYS A 153 1.90 -18.30 -12.22
N SER A 154 1.66 -18.31 -10.91
CA SER A 154 0.99 -19.44 -10.24
C SER A 154 -0.44 -19.66 -10.76
N ASN A 155 -1.11 -18.60 -11.18
CA ASN A 155 -2.46 -18.64 -11.76
C ASN A 155 -2.46 -18.75 -13.30
N LYS A 156 -1.30 -19.01 -13.95
CA LYS A 156 -1.14 -19.14 -15.40
C LYS A 156 -1.71 -17.96 -16.19
N ARG A 157 -1.47 -16.75 -15.68
CA ARG A 157 -1.93 -15.49 -16.29
C ARG A 157 -0.85 -14.81 -17.13
N ASP A 158 0.31 -15.42 -17.27
CA ASP A 158 1.50 -14.87 -17.93
C ASP A 158 1.58 -15.13 -19.44
N GLU A 159 0.61 -15.85 -20.00
CA GLU A 159 0.54 -16.10 -21.45
C GLU A 159 -0.25 -15.00 -22.16
N ASN A 160 0.26 -14.49 -23.30
CA ASN A 160 -0.34 -13.45 -24.13
C ASN A 160 -0.78 -12.22 -23.33
N LEU A 161 0.15 -11.70 -22.51
CA LEU A 161 -0.10 -10.75 -21.44
C LEU A 161 0.26 -9.31 -21.84
N VAL A 162 -0.58 -8.37 -21.42
CA VAL A 162 -0.30 -6.93 -21.45
C VAL A 162 -0.47 -6.34 -20.05
N PHE A 163 0.55 -5.66 -19.55
CA PHE A 163 0.39 -4.84 -18.36
C PHE A 163 -0.17 -3.47 -18.72
N VAL A 164 -1.12 -3.01 -17.93
CA VAL A 164 -1.85 -1.77 -18.22
C VAL A 164 -1.69 -0.78 -17.08
N SER A 165 -1.26 0.43 -17.42
CA SER A 165 -1.36 1.57 -16.49
C SER A 165 -2.75 2.21 -16.61
N PRO A 166 -3.50 2.38 -15.50
CA PRO A 166 -4.84 2.97 -15.55
C PRO A 166 -4.83 4.48 -15.78
N ASP A 167 -3.64 5.10 -15.77
CA ASP A 167 -3.42 6.51 -16.09
C ASP A 167 -1.94 6.77 -16.42
N VAL A 168 -1.60 8.02 -16.76
CA VAL A 168 -0.23 8.40 -17.12
C VAL A 168 0.73 8.34 -15.91
N GLY A 169 0.22 8.52 -14.69
CA GLY A 169 1.02 8.50 -13.46
C GLY A 169 1.60 7.12 -13.12
N GLY A 170 0.86 6.05 -13.39
CA GLY A 170 1.24 4.66 -13.10
C GLY A 170 2.16 4.00 -14.13
N VAL A 171 2.53 4.67 -15.23
CA VAL A 171 3.27 4.06 -16.36
C VAL A 171 4.60 3.41 -15.93
N LEU A 172 5.35 4.04 -15.03
CA LEU A 172 6.62 3.47 -14.56
C LEU A 172 6.40 2.15 -13.80
N ARG A 173 5.32 2.06 -13.01
CA ARG A 173 4.93 0.84 -12.31
C ARG A 173 4.57 -0.27 -13.31
N ALA A 174 3.65 -0.01 -14.22
CA ALA A 174 3.24 -0.99 -15.23
C ALA A 174 4.43 -1.48 -16.09
N ARG A 175 5.36 -0.58 -16.43
CA ARG A 175 6.59 -0.92 -17.16
C ARG A 175 7.52 -1.84 -16.36
N ALA A 176 7.61 -1.66 -15.04
CA ALA A 176 8.42 -2.54 -14.19
C ALA A 176 7.90 -3.99 -14.21
N PHE A 177 6.58 -4.18 -14.19
CA PHE A 177 5.95 -5.49 -14.34
C PHE A 177 6.19 -6.07 -15.74
N ALA A 178 5.92 -5.30 -16.79
CA ALA A 178 6.09 -5.72 -18.17
C ALA A 178 7.52 -6.21 -18.43
N LYS A 179 8.53 -5.46 -17.94
CA LYS A 179 9.94 -5.86 -18.05
C LYS A 179 10.27 -7.19 -17.38
N LYS A 180 9.65 -7.49 -16.21
CA LYS A 180 9.94 -8.72 -15.46
C LYS A 180 9.34 -9.99 -16.09
N LEU A 181 8.30 -9.83 -16.90
CA LEU A 181 7.63 -10.95 -17.59
C LEU A 181 7.81 -10.92 -19.12
N ASP A 182 8.66 -10.02 -19.63
CA ASP A 182 8.84 -9.80 -21.08
C ASP A 182 7.49 -9.63 -21.81
N ALA A 183 6.60 -8.87 -21.19
CA ALA A 183 5.23 -8.64 -21.66
C ALA A 183 5.07 -7.24 -22.25
N ASP A 184 3.99 -7.04 -23.01
CA ASP A 184 3.64 -5.75 -23.58
C ASP A 184 3.14 -4.76 -22.51
N LEU A 185 3.14 -3.47 -22.86
CA LEU A 185 2.65 -2.37 -22.04
C LEU A 185 1.55 -1.61 -22.79
N ALA A 186 0.44 -1.33 -22.10
CA ALA A 186 -0.58 -0.39 -22.57
C ALA A 186 -0.86 0.68 -21.50
N ILE A 187 -1.44 1.80 -21.93
CA ILE A 187 -1.74 2.94 -21.06
C ILE A 187 -3.17 3.41 -21.35
N ILE A 188 -3.92 3.69 -20.30
CA ILE A 188 -5.23 4.36 -20.42
C ILE A 188 -5.00 5.88 -20.33
N ASP A 189 -5.24 6.57 -21.45
CA ASP A 189 -5.20 8.04 -21.50
C ASP A 189 -6.60 8.60 -21.32
N LYS A 190 -6.78 9.40 -20.27
CA LYS A 190 -8.05 10.09 -19.95
C LYS A 190 -8.05 11.46 -20.58
N ARG A 191 -8.60 11.61 -21.79
CA ARG A 191 -8.78 12.92 -22.40
C ARG A 191 -10.06 13.56 -21.93
N ARG A 192 -9.97 14.81 -21.50
CA ARG A 192 -11.10 15.72 -21.33
C ARG A 192 -11.17 16.61 -22.56
N ASP A 193 -11.87 16.17 -23.60
CA ASP A 193 -11.93 16.91 -24.85
C ASP A 193 -12.77 18.19 -24.76
N ALA A 194 -13.74 18.29 -23.83
CA ALA A 194 -14.48 19.53 -23.51
C ALA A 194 -15.34 19.35 -22.23
N PRO A 195 -15.77 20.44 -21.56
CA PRO A 195 -16.78 20.38 -20.52
C PRO A 195 -18.10 19.85 -21.07
N GLY A 196 -18.60 18.73 -20.54
CA GLY A 196 -19.89 18.14 -20.93
C GLY A 196 -19.81 16.95 -21.89
N VAL A 197 -18.63 16.58 -22.39
CA VAL A 197 -18.42 15.36 -23.19
C VAL A 197 -18.03 14.21 -22.24
N SER A 198 -18.61 13.01 -22.47
CA SER A 198 -18.26 11.81 -21.71
C SER A 198 -16.74 11.59 -21.79
N ASN A 199 -16.11 11.27 -20.66
CA ASN A 199 -14.67 10.98 -20.56
C ASN A 199 -14.33 9.82 -21.52
N ALA A 200 -13.86 10.12 -22.73
CA ALA A 200 -13.35 9.11 -23.63
C ALA A 200 -12.03 8.57 -23.06
N MET A 201 -11.97 7.27 -22.85
CA MET A 201 -10.74 6.58 -22.48
C MET A 201 -10.10 6.04 -23.75
N ASN A 202 -8.90 6.54 -24.04
CA ASN A 202 -8.11 6.05 -25.16
C ASN A 202 -7.11 5.01 -24.66
N VAL A 203 -7.08 3.85 -25.32
CA VAL A 203 -6.10 2.79 -25.04
C VAL A 203 -4.91 2.98 -25.96
N ILE A 204 -3.74 3.26 -25.37
CA ILE A 204 -2.48 3.36 -26.10
C ILE A 204 -1.74 2.04 -25.93
N GLY A 205 -1.52 1.31 -27.00
CA GLY A 205 -0.95 -0.03 -27.04
C GLY A 205 -1.92 -1.05 -27.63
N SER A 206 -1.44 -2.26 -27.94
CA SER A 206 -2.25 -3.33 -28.54
C SER A 206 -2.76 -4.27 -27.45
N VAL A 207 -4.08 -4.37 -27.30
CA VAL A 207 -4.76 -5.20 -26.29
C VAL A 207 -5.72 -6.24 -26.88
N ASP A 208 -5.98 -6.15 -28.19
CA ASP A 208 -6.89 -7.05 -28.90
C ASP A 208 -6.42 -8.51 -28.83
N GLY A 209 -7.30 -9.40 -28.42
CA GLY A 209 -7.04 -10.82 -28.24
C GLY A 209 -6.12 -11.16 -27.04
N LYS A 210 -5.77 -10.20 -26.18
CA LYS A 210 -4.80 -10.38 -25.10
C LYS A 210 -5.46 -10.39 -23.71
N LYS A 211 -4.76 -11.00 -22.75
CA LYS A 211 -5.05 -10.86 -21.33
C LYS A 211 -4.44 -9.55 -20.84
N CYS A 212 -5.19 -8.74 -20.11
CA CYS A 212 -4.75 -7.47 -19.58
C CYS A 212 -4.68 -7.51 -18.05
N ILE A 213 -3.57 -7.05 -17.49
CA ILE A 213 -3.41 -6.86 -16.05
C ILE A 213 -3.22 -5.37 -15.77
N ILE A 214 -4.23 -4.75 -15.16
CA ILE A 214 -4.15 -3.38 -14.68
C ILE A 214 -3.39 -3.38 -13.37
N VAL A 215 -2.33 -2.57 -13.25
CA VAL A 215 -1.53 -2.46 -12.02
C VAL A 215 -1.57 -1.03 -11.49
N ASP A 216 -1.85 -0.90 -10.18
CA ASP A 216 -1.88 0.40 -9.50
C ASP A 216 -1.30 0.30 -8.08
N ASP A 217 -1.01 1.45 -7.42
CA ASP A 217 -0.62 1.45 -6.01
C ASP A 217 -1.84 1.33 -5.10
N LEU A 218 -2.93 1.99 -5.43
CA LEU A 218 -4.12 1.98 -4.59
C LEU A 218 -5.44 1.95 -5.40
N VAL A 219 -6.44 1.29 -4.84
CA VAL A 219 -7.84 1.39 -5.27
C VAL A 219 -8.65 2.05 -4.17
N ASP A 220 -9.21 3.23 -4.47
CA ASP A 220 -10.08 3.98 -3.56
C ASP A 220 -11.56 3.69 -3.87
N SER A 221 -12.20 4.47 -4.75
CA SER A 221 -13.61 4.25 -5.14
C SER A 221 -13.81 3.16 -6.19
N GLY A 222 -12.76 2.57 -6.74
CA GLY A 222 -12.81 1.58 -7.82
C GLY A 222 -13.11 2.16 -9.21
N GLY A 223 -13.53 3.42 -9.31
CA GLY A 223 -13.97 3.99 -10.59
C GLY A 223 -12.89 3.99 -11.67
N THR A 224 -11.64 4.31 -11.32
CA THR A 224 -10.53 4.34 -12.28
C THR A 224 -10.28 2.97 -12.89
N ILE A 225 -10.11 1.95 -12.05
CA ILE A 225 -9.77 0.60 -12.49
C ILE A 225 -10.92 -0.07 -13.25
N CYS A 226 -12.18 0.13 -12.80
CA CYS A 226 -13.35 -0.44 -13.46
C CYS A 226 -13.59 0.18 -14.85
N ASN A 227 -13.42 1.50 -14.97
CA ASN A 227 -13.54 2.19 -16.26
C ASN A 227 -12.39 1.81 -17.21
N ALA A 228 -11.17 1.64 -16.69
CA ALA A 228 -10.04 1.13 -17.46
C ALA A 228 -10.32 -0.30 -17.97
N ALA A 229 -10.85 -1.18 -17.12
CA ALA A 229 -11.22 -2.54 -17.51
C ALA A 229 -12.28 -2.56 -18.62
N LYS A 230 -13.30 -1.70 -18.52
CA LYS A 230 -14.32 -1.55 -19.54
C LYS A 230 -13.70 -1.13 -20.87
N ALA A 231 -12.86 -0.10 -20.87
CA ALA A 231 -12.19 0.38 -22.09
C ALA A 231 -11.32 -0.71 -22.73
N LEU A 232 -10.62 -1.53 -21.93
CA LEU A 232 -9.82 -2.65 -22.43
C LEU A 232 -10.70 -3.72 -23.11
N LYS A 233 -11.82 -4.11 -22.49
CA LYS A 233 -12.79 -5.06 -23.07
C LYS A 233 -13.38 -4.52 -24.38
N GLU A 234 -13.73 -3.22 -24.45
CA GLU A 234 -14.22 -2.54 -25.67
C GLU A 234 -13.17 -2.52 -26.79
N ASN A 235 -11.88 -2.61 -26.45
CA ASN A 235 -10.75 -2.70 -27.39
C ASN A 235 -10.26 -4.14 -27.62
N GLY A 236 -11.07 -5.16 -27.30
CA GLY A 236 -10.83 -6.54 -27.66
C GLY A 236 -10.04 -7.36 -26.66
N ALA A 237 -9.75 -6.87 -25.44
CA ALA A 237 -9.12 -7.66 -24.41
C ALA A 237 -9.97 -8.88 -24.02
N THR A 238 -9.36 -10.06 -23.98
CA THR A 238 -10.05 -11.33 -23.67
C THR A 238 -10.39 -11.46 -22.19
N GLU A 239 -9.44 -11.12 -21.33
CA GLU A 239 -9.56 -11.16 -19.88
C GLU A 239 -8.94 -9.89 -19.30
N VAL A 240 -9.50 -9.37 -18.20
CA VAL A 240 -8.95 -8.18 -17.51
C VAL A 240 -8.91 -8.44 -16.02
N TYR A 241 -7.73 -8.33 -15.44
CA TYR A 241 -7.47 -8.47 -14.01
C TYR A 241 -6.98 -7.16 -13.42
N GLY A 242 -7.27 -6.91 -12.14
CA GLY A 242 -6.74 -5.79 -11.39
C GLY A 242 -5.76 -6.26 -10.32
N TYR A 243 -4.57 -5.65 -10.24
CA TYR A 243 -3.60 -5.88 -9.17
C TYR A 243 -3.25 -4.55 -8.51
N CYS A 244 -3.40 -4.47 -7.19
CA CYS A 244 -3.23 -3.23 -6.46
C CYS A 244 -2.60 -3.48 -5.09
N SER A 245 -1.63 -2.65 -4.69
CA SER A 245 -1.01 -2.80 -3.39
C SER A 245 -1.97 -2.45 -2.26
N HIS A 246 -2.68 -1.33 -2.35
CA HIS A 246 -3.48 -0.81 -1.24
C HIS A 246 -4.98 -0.74 -1.58
N GLY A 247 -5.75 -1.66 -1.01
CA GLY A 247 -7.21 -1.67 -1.10
C GLY A 247 -7.83 -0.72 -0.07
N VAL A 248 -8.00 0.55 -0.43
CA VAL A 248 -8.66 1.55 0.44
C VAL A 248 -10.17 1.34 0.48
N TYR A 249 -10.75 1.06 -0.68
CA TYR A 249 -12.16 0.70 -0.89
C TYR A 249 -13.18 1.60 -0.20
N SER A 250 -13.12 2.89 -0.49
CA SER A 250 -14.07 3.86 0.03
C SER A 250 -15.37 3.94 -0.77
N GLY A 251 -16.43 4.39 -0.14
CA GLY A 251 -17.71 4.69 -0.76
C GLY A 251 -18.33 3.50 -1.49
N LYS A 252 -18.50 3.61 -2.82
CA LYS A 252 -19.11 2.57 -3.67
C LYS A 252 -18.11 1.61 -4.31
N ALA A 253 -16.90 1.49 -3.76
CA ALA A 253 -15.84 0.70 -4.39
C ALA A 253 -16.23 -0.76 -4.64
N LEU A 254 -16.85 -1.40 -3.65
CA LEU A 254 -17.29 -2.79 -3.76
C LEU A 254 -18.36 -2.98 -4.82
N ASP A 255 -19.35 -2.09 -4.87
CA ASP A 255 -20.40 -2.13 -5.89
C ASP A 255 -19.79 -1.95 -7.29
N ASN A 256 -18.86 -1.01 -7.42
CA ASN A 256 -18.18 -0.75 -8.69
C ASN A 256 -17.39 -1.97 -9.17
N ILE A 257 -16.63 -2.62 -8.28
CA ILE A 257 -15.80 -3.79 -8.60
C ILE A 257 -16.69 -4.99 -8.92
N ASN A 258 -17.70 -5.28 -8.09
CA ASN A 258 -18.59 -6.42 -8.29
C ASN A 258 -19.41 -6.33 -9.58
N ASN A 259 -19.75 -5.12 -10.01
CA ASN A 259 -20.49 -4.87 -11.26
C ASN A 259 -19.56 -4.58 -12.44
N SER A 260 -18.26 -4.71 -12.28
CA SER A 260 -17.30 -4.44 -13.36
C SER A 260 -17.09 -5.66 -14.26
N VAL A 261 -16.33 -5.45 -15.32
CA VAL A 261 -15.89 -6.51 -16.24
C VAL A 261 -14.54 -7.12 -15.83
N LEU A 262 -14.05 -6.83 -14.61
CA LEU A 262 -12.87 -7.47 -14.06
C LEU A 262 -13.16 -8.93 -13.74
N GLU A 263 -12.28 -9.83 -14.16
CA GLU A 263 -12.34 -11.24 -13.78
C GLU A 263 -12.01 -11.41 -12.29
N GLU A 264 -11.01 -10.68 -11.80
CA GLU A 264 -10.62 -10.66 -10.40
C GLU A 264 -9.88 -9.38 -10.03
N MET A 265 -10.07 -8.92 -8.81
CA MET A 265 -9.29 -7.86 -8.17
C MET A 265 -8.39 -8.45 -7.09
N VAL A 266 -7.07 -8.36 -7.27
CA VAL A 266 -6.06 -8.86 -6.32
C VAL A 266 -5.42 -7.70 -5.61
N CYS A 267 -5.47 -7.71 -4.27
CA CYS A 267 -4.81 -6.71 -3.44
C CYS A 267 -3.86 -7.35 -2.44
N THR A 268 -3.01 -6.55 -1.82
CA THR A 268 -2.26 -6.99 -0.64
C THR A 268 -3.04 -6.70 0.65
N ASN A 269 -2.67 -7.39 1.72
CA ASN A 269 -3.26 -7.15 3.04
C ASN A 269 -2.60 -6.00 3.81
N THR A 270 -2.03 -5.00 3.13
CA THR A 270 -1.48 -3.78 3.75
C THR A 270 -2.52 -2.97 4.50
N ILE A 271 -3.77 -3.04 4.06
CA ILE A 271 -4.96 -2.48 4.72
C ILE A 271 -5.89 -3.65 5.02
N LYS A 272 -6.37 -3.74 6.27
CA LYS A 272 -7.36 -4.74 6.65
C LYS A 272 -8.69 -4.41 6.00
N PRO A 273 -9.33 -5.34 5.28
CA PRO A 273 -10.69 -5.15 4.81
C PRO A 273 -11.66 -5.04 6.00
N THR A 274 -12.58 -4.07 5.93
CA THR A 274 -13.63 -3.84 6.94
C THR A 274 -14.99 -4.39 6.50
N PHE A 275 -14.99 -5.24 5.48
CA PHE A 275 -16.16 -5.84 4.83
C PHE A 275 -15.91 -7.32 4.54
N GLU A 276 -16.97 -8.06 4.28
CA GLU A 276 -16.86 -9.43 3.78
C GLU A 276 -16.30 -9.41 2.35
N VAL A 277 -15.17 -10.11 2.15
CA VAL A 277 -14.46 -10.09 0.86
C VAL A 277 -15.25 -10.86 -0.18
N PRO A 278 -15.71 -10.20 -1.28
CA PRO A 278 -16.42 -10.88 -2.35
C PRO A 278 -15.53 -11.90 -3.09
N SER A 279 -16.15 -12.88 -3.75
CA SER A 279 -15.42 -13.89 -4.54
C SER A 279 -14.67 -13.31 -5.74
N SER A 280 -15.04 -12.11 -6.19
CA SER A 280 -14.35 -11.33 -7.22
C SER A 280 -13.06 -10.67 -6.74
N MET A 281 -12.74 -10.80 -5.44
CA MET A 281 -11.59 -10.14 -4.82
C MET A 281 -10.76 -11.15 -4.03
N ARG A 282 -9.43 -10.93 -4.03
CA ARG A 282 -8.49 -11.77 -3.27
C ARG A 282 -7.36 -10.93 -2.69
N TYR A 283 -6.84 -11.39 -1.54
CA TYR A 283 -5.73 -10.73 -0.86
C TYR A 283 -4.48 -11.61 -0.82
N LEU A 284 -3.33 -10.98 -1.03
CA LEU A 284 -2.01 -11.59 -0.86
C LEU A 284 -1.35 -11.03 0.39
N SER A 285 -0.79 -11.90 1.21
CA SER A 285 -0.08 -11.47 2.41
C SER A 285 1.28 -10.87 2.08
N VAL A 286 1.56 -9.69 2.64
CA VAL A 286 2.87 -9.03 2.60
C VAL A 286 3.72 -9.35 3.83
N ALA A 287 3.23 -10.16 4.76
CA ALA A 287 3.93 -10.50 5.99
C ALA A 287 5.33 -11.09 5.76
N PRO A 288 5.56 -12.02 4.81
CA PRO A 288 6.91 -12.53 4.55
C PRO A 288 7.88 -11.44 4.11
N LEU A 289 7.41 -10.50 3.28
CA LEU A 289 8.26 -9.41 2.77
C LEU A 289 8.61 -8.41 3.88
N PHE A 290 7.61 -7.99 4.67
CA PHE A 290 7.86 -7.12 5.84
C PHE A 290 8.69 -7.82 6.91
N GLY A 291 8.42 -9.09 7.19
CA GLY A 291 9.18 -9.89 8.16
C GLY A 291 10.65 -10.00 7.76
N GLU A 292 10.96 -10.30 6.51
CA GLU A 292 12.35 -10.36 6.04
C GLU A 292 13.02 -8.97 6.09
N ALA A 293 12.32 -7.90 5.73
CA ALA A 293 12.85 -6.53 5.84
C ALA A 293 13.14 -6.16 7.31
N ILE A 294 12.22 -6.43 8.24
CA ILE A 294 12.39 -6.22 9.67
C ILE A 294 13.61 -6.98 10.20
N LYS A 295 13.73 -8.26 9.84
CA LYS A 295 14.88 -9.10 10.24
C LYS A 295 16.20 -8.51 9.76
N ARG A 296 16.27 -8.05 8.51
CA ARG A 296 17.47 -7.44 7.94
C ARG A 296 17.82 -6.11 8.60
N ILE A 297 16.81 -5.24 8.83
CA ILE A 297 17.00 -3.96 9.54
C ILE A 297 17.55 -4.21 10.96
N ASN A 298 16.97 -5.17 11.69
CA ASN A 298 17.44 -5.50 13.02
C ASN A 298 18.89 -6.04 13.03
N ASN A 299 19.24 -6.85 12.03
CA ASN A 299 20.58 -7.44 11.90
C ASN A 299 21.57 -6.51 11.19
N GLU A 300 21.17 -5.27 10.85
CA GLU A 300 22.00 -4.28 10.14
C GLU A 300 22.54 -4.80 8.79
N THR A 301 21.75 -5.67 8.12
CA THR A 301 22.07 -6.22 6.80
C THR A 301 21.28 -5.53 5.70
N SER A 302 21.79 -5.59 4.46
CA SER A 302 21.18 -4.92 3.31
C SER A 302 19.80 -5.48 2.99
N ILE A 303 18.85 -4.57 2.71
CA ILE A 303 17.52 -4.88 2.21
C ILE A 303 17.41 -4.75 0.68
N SER A 304 18.50 -4.34 -0.01
CA SER A 304 18.49 -3.99 -1.45
C SER A 304 17.95 -5.12 -2.33
N SER A 305 18.24 -6.38 -2.03
CA SER A 305 17.73 -7.52 -2.79
C SER A 305 16.22 -7.79 -2.62
N LEU A 306 15.54 -7.05 -1.75
CA LEU A 306 14.07 -7.11 -1.64
C LEU A 306 13.38 -6.18 -2.64
N PHE A 307 14.14 -5.29 -3.28
CA PHE A 307 13.63 -4.33 -4.28
C PHE A 307 13.75 -4.84 -5.73
N ASP A 308 14.52 -5.92 -5.97
CA ASP A 308 14.82 -6.46 -7.31
C ASP A 308 13.67 -7.36 -7.87
#